data_f153687e2d824745910e86bebb56506a
#
_entry.id   f153687e2d824745910e86bebb56506a
#
_cell.length_a   1.000
_cell.length_b   1.000
_cell.length_c   1.000
_cell.angle_alpha   90.00
_cell.angle_beta   90.00
_cell.angle_gamma   90.00
#
_symmetry.space_group_name_H-M   'P 1'
#
loop_
_entity.id
_entity.type
_entity.pdbx_description
1 polymer ?
#
loop_
_entity_poly.entity_id
_entity_poly.type
_entity_poly.pdbx_seq_one_letter_code
_entity_poly.pdbx_strand_id
1 'polypeptide(L)'
;MSIESDVRMREVLAMVAPGTALRDGLERILRGRTGALIVLGSDRSIDQVVNGGFALDVAFSATRLRELSKMDGAIILDGQAQQILWAAVQLMPDPSLPTDETGTRHRTADRVSRQTRHPVIAVSKSMNIVAVYVDGRRHVLEESAEILSRANQALATLERYKSRLDEVSSTLSALEIEDVVTVRDVCVVAQRSEMVRRIHHEVNNYLVELGTEGRLLSLQLNELVAGVDKDRMLLMRDYLVPASNRRKRGVDNGLEELDSLSEVDLLDLARVAKAFGFPETAEVLDQSVTPRGYRLLARVPRLPDVINDRIVGHFGGLPRLLAATTEDLQQVEGVGEARARSVRDGLSRLAEASILDRFV
;
A
#
# COMPACT_ATOMS: atom_id res chain seq x y z
N MET A 1 -16.18 0.78 -5.11
CA MET A 1 -15.88 0.17 -3.80
C MET A 1 -15.32 1.27 -2.92
N SER A 2 -15.76 1.46 -1.68
CA SER A 2 -15.24 2.57 -0.86
C SER A 2 -13.90 2.16 -0.24
N ILE A 3 -12.88 2.98 -0.40
CA ILE A 3 -11.55 2.85 0.21
C ILE A 3 -11.67 2.60 1.72
N GLU A 4 -12.63 3.21 2.37
CA GLU A 4 -12.92 3.06 3.79
C GLU A 4 -13.29 1.62 4.20
N SER A 5 -14.08 0.91 3.38
CA SER A 5 -14.46 -0.49 3.66
C SER A 5 -13.27 -1.44 3.48
N ASP A 6 -12.32 -1.15 2.56
CA ASP A 6 -11.11 -1.94 2.38
C ASP A 6 -10.15 -1.75 3.58
N VAL A 7 -10.01 -0.53 4.07
CA VAL A 7 -9.18 -0.23 5.26
C VAL A 7 -9.74 -0.96 6.48
N ARG A 8 -11.05 -0.88 6.72
CA ARG A 8 -11.70 -1.56 7.85
C ARG A 8 -11.59 -3.09 7.77
N MET A 9 -11.76 -3.66 6.58
CA MET A 9 -11.56 -5.11 6.39
C MET A 9 -10.12 -5.50 6.75
N ARG A 10 -9.13 -4.73 6.29
CA ARG A 10 -7.72 -4.97 6.59
C ARG A 10 -7.41 -4.89 8.10
N GLU A 11 -7.98 -3.92 8.80
CA GLU A 11 -7.84 -3.81 10.26
C GLU A 11 -8.38 -5.05 10.98
N VAL A 12 -9.56 -5.53 10.57
CA VAL A 12 -10.16 -6.74 11.16
C VAL A 12 -9.35 -7.99 10.83
N LEU A 13 -8.84 -8.12 9.61
CA LEU A 13 -7.97 -9.23 9.22
C LEU A 13 -6.69 -9.25 10.06
N ALA A 14 -6.09 -8.10 10.36
CA ALA A 14 -4.97 -8.01 11.27
C ALA A 14 -5.30 -8.51 12.69
N MET A 15 -6.53 -8.25 13.19
CA MET A 15 -6.96 -8.73 14.50
C MET A 15 -7.16 -10.24 14.57
N VAL A 16 -7.51 -10.88 13.45
CA VAL A 16 -7.72 -12.33 13.35
C VAL A 16 -6.54 -13.08 12.72
N ALA A 17 -5.43 -12.39 12.49
CA ALA A 17 -4.23 -12.96 11.90
C ALA A 17 -3.50 -13.92 12.87
N PRO A 18 -2.71 -14.89 12.37
CA PRO A 18 -1.85 -15.75 13.17
C PRO A 18 -0.98 -14.96 14.15
N GLY A 19 -0.88 -15.48 15.39
CA GLY A 19 -0.17 -14.83 16.49
C GLY A 19 -1.04 -13.93 17.38
N THR A 20 -2.29 -13.66 17.01
CA THR A 20 -3.23 -12.93 17.87
C THR A 20 -4.00 -13.86 18.80
N ALA A 21 -4.37 -13.34 19.96
CA ALA A 21 -5.19 -14.12 20.93
C ALA A 21 -6.57 -14.46 20.37
N LEU A 22 -7.15 -13.60 19.52
CA LEU A 22 -8.43 -13.85 18.87
C LEU A 22 -8.30 -15.01 17.87
N ARG A 23 -7.25 -15.06 17.06
CA ARG A 23 -6.98 -16.19 16.15
C ARG A 23 -6.84 -17.50 16.91
N ASP A 24 -6.07 -17.55 18.01
CA ASP A 24 -5.95 -18.75 18.84
C ASP A 24 -7.33 -19.22 19.35
N GLY A 25 -8.19 -18.29 19.75
CA GLY A 25 -9.57 -18.60 20.15
C GLY A 25 -10.40 -19.22 19.02
N LEU A 26 -10.35 -18.65 17.82
CA LEU A 26 -11.05 -19.13 16.63
C LEU A 26 -10.58 -20.53 16.22
N GLU A 27 -9.29 -20.78 16.24
CA GLU A 27 -8.72 -22.11 15.93
C GLU A 27 -9.13 -23.16 16.97
N ARG A 28 -9.19 -22.81 18.26
CA ARG A 28 -9.69 -23.70 19.31
C ARG A 28 -11.16 -24.05 19.09
N ILE A 29 -11.99 -23.10 18.61
CA ILE A 29 -13.39 -23.34 18.25
C ILE A 29 -13.47 -24.32 17.08
N LEU A 30 -12.69 -24.13 16.02
CA LEU A 30 -12.64 -25.02 14.86
C LEU A 30 -12.20 -26.44 15.28
N ARG A 31 -11.07 -26.56 15.99
CA ARG A 31 -10.57 -27.85 16.51
C ARG A 31 -11.57 -28.55 17.42
N GLY A 32 -12.32 -27.78 18.20
CA GLY A 32 -13.40 -28.27 19.06
C GLY A 32 -14.67 -28.65 18.30
N ARG A 33 -14.71 -28.45 16.98
CA ARG A 33 -15.88 -28.70 16.12
C ARG A 33 -17.17 -28.06 16.66
N THR A 34 -17.04 -26.86 17.25
CA THR A 34 -18.16 -26.00 17.61
C THR A 34 -18.29 -24.88 16.57
N GLY A 35 -19.45 -24.24 16.52
CA GLY A 35 -19.62 -23.01 15.74
C GLY A 35 -19.59 -21.80 16.67
N ALA A 36 -19.39 -20.62 16.15
CA ALA A 36 -19.51 -19.37 16.90
C ALA A 36 -20.02 -18.24 16.02
N LEU A 37 -20.65 -17.24 16.67
CA LEU A 37 -20.96 -15.96 16.09
C LEU A 37 -20.43 -14.90 17.05
N ILE A 38 -19.53 -14.03 16.56
CA ILE A 38 -18.79 -13.09 17.39
C ILE A 38 -18.90 -11.71 16.77
N VAL A 39 -19.29 -10.71 17.56
CA VAL A 39 -19.36 -9.30 17.14
C VAL A 39 -18.17 -8.56 17.74
N LEU A 40 -17.48 -7.74 16.94
CA LEU A 40 -16.37 -6.89 17.38
C LEU A 40 -16.86 -5.45 17.54
N GLY A 41 -16.99 -5.00 18.77
CA GLY A 41 -17.50 -3.70 19.13
C GLY A 41 -18.90 -3.73 19.71
N SER A 42 -19.23 -2.70 20.49
CA SER A 42 -20.53 -2.53 21.13
C SER A 42 -20.83 -1.03 21.19
N ASP A 43 -22.02 -0.69 20.71
CA ASP A 43 -22.61 0.65 20.81
C ASP A 43 -24.13 0.54 20.75
N ARG A 44 -24.82 1.68 20.68
CA ARG A 44 -26.29 1.72 20.61
C ARG A 44 -26.87 0.95 19.42
N SER A 45 -26.14 0.79 18.33
CA SER A 45 -26.62 0.01 17.16
C SER A 45 -26.63 -1.48 17.45
N ILE A 46 -25.68 -1.97 18.24
CA ILE A 46 -25.64 -3.35 18.72
C ILE A 46 -26.75 -3.59 19.73
N ASP A 47 -26.97 -2.66 20.67
CA ASP A 47 -28.06 -2.77 21.68
C ASP A 47 -29.44 -2.95 21.05
N GLN A 48 -29.65 -2.38 19.84
CA GLN A 48 -30.94 -2.50 19.13
C GLN A 48 -31.18 -3.88 18.50
N VAL A 49 -30.13 -4.64 18.24
CA VAL A 49 -30.22 -5.97 17.60
C VAL A 49 -29.99 -7.12 18.57
N VAL A 50 -29.65 -6.81 19.81
CA VAL A 50 -29.36 -7.76 20.88
C VAL A 50 -30.62 -8.11 21.69
N ASN A 51 -30.84 -9.40 21.96
CA ASN A 51 -31.88 -9.87 22.85
C ASN A 51 -31.35 -10.98 23.76
N GLY A 52 -31.59 -10.86 25.07
CA GLY A 52 -31.15 -11.83 26.08
C GLY A 52 -29.64 -11.89 26.25
N GLY A 53 -29.15 -13.02 26.74
CA GLY A 53 -27.72 -13.24 27.00
C GLY A 53 -27.26 -12.81 28.39
N PHE A 54 -25.95 -12.88 28.61
CA PHE A 54 -25.32 -12.61 29.91
C PHE A 54 -24.29 -11.51 29.75
N ALA A 55 -24.39 -10.45 30.54
CA ALA A 55 -23.30 -9.47 30.68
C ALA A 55 -22.16 -10.12 31.49
N LEU A 56 -20.93 -10.03 30.96
CA LEU A 56 -19.76 -10.66 31.57
C LEU A 56 -18.70 -9.65 32.00
N ASP A 57 -18.36 -8.69 31.12
CA ASP A 57 -17.32 -7.66 31.35
C ASP A 57 -16.00 -8.26 31.86
N VAL A 58 -15.51 -9.31 31.18
CA VAL A 58 -14.29 -10.01 31.58
C VAL A 58 -13.20 -9.85 30.53
N ALA A 59 -11.94 -9.84 30.96
CA ALA A 59 -10.81 -9.83 30.07
C ALA A 59 -10.88 -10.98 29.06
N PHE A 60 -10.57 -10.70 27.80
CA PHE A 60 -10.53 -11.70 26.73
C PHE A 60 -9.47 -12.78 27.02
N SER A 61 -9.80 -14.02 26.72
CA SER A 61 -8.81 -15.07 26.49
C SER A 61 -9.35 -16.10 25.49
N ALA A 62 -8.45 -16.71 24.73
CA ALA A 62 -8.78 -17.76 23.76
C ALA A 62 -9.56 -18.93 24.39
N THR A 63 -9.22 -19.28 25.62
CA THR A 63 -9.91 -20.34 26.38
C THR A 63 -11.34 -19.93 26.74
N ARG A 64 -11.54 -18.70 27.24
CA ARG A 64 -12.88 -18.20 27.55
C ARG A 64 -13.75 -18.13 26.29
N LEU A 65 -13.23 -17.61 25.20
CA LEU A 65 -13.94 -17.56 23.93
C LEU A 65 -14.38 -18.96 23.49
N ARG A 66 -13.47 -19.94 23.56
CA ARG A 66 -13.76 -21.33 23.21
C ARG A 66 -14.84 -21.95 24.12
N GLU A 67 -14.81 -21.70 25.41
CA GLU A 67 -15.83 -22.21 26.33
C GLU A 67 -17.21 -21.57 26.09
N LEU A 68 -17.25 -20.25 25.88
CA LEU A 68 -18.50 -19.53 25.59
C LEU A 68 -19.09 -19.92 24.24
N SER A 69 -18.28 -20.33 23.26
CA SER A 69 -18.75 -20.81 21.94
C SER A 69 -19.54 -22.12 21.99
N LYS A 70 -19.58 -22.81 23.13
CA LYS A 70 -20.43 -24.01 23.36
C LYS A 70 -21.89 -23.64 23.65
N MET A 71 -22.14 -22.40 24.04
CA MET A 71 -23.47 -21.90 24.29
C MET A 71 -24.12 -21.46 22.99
N ASP A 72 -25.43 -21.60 22.91
CA ASP A 72 -26.19 -21.01 21.80
C ASP A 72 -26.21 -19.49 21.92
N GLY A 73 -26.14 -18.80 20.77
CA GLY A 73 -26.12 -17.35 20.66
C GLY A 73 -24.76 -16.78 20.23
N ALA A 74 -24.68 -15.47 20.22
CA ALA A 74 -23.49 -14.73 19.87
C ALA A 74 -22.68 -14.30 21.10
N ILE A 75 -21.41 -13.99 20.85
CA ILE A 75 -20.48 -13.41 21.82
C ILE A 75 -20.17 -12.00 21.32
N ILE A 76 -20.25 -11.00 22.21
CA ILE A 76 -19.91 -9.62 21.90
C ILE A 76 -18.60 -9.28 22.60
N LEU A 77 -17.62 -8.86 21.81
CA LEU A 77 -16.33 -8.36 22.29
C LEU A 77 -16.29 -6.84 22.18
N ASP A 78 -15.38 -6.22 22.90
CA ASP A 78 -15.03 -4.82 22.62
C ASP A 78 -14.35 -4.67 21.23
N GLY A 79 -14.21 -3.44 20.74
CA GLY A 79 -13.68 -3.16 19.40
C GLY A 79 -12.24 -3.60 19.17
N GLN A 80 -11.49 -3.88 20.24
CA GLN A 80 -10.08 -4.33 20.16
C GLN A 80 -9.90 -5.80 20.60
N ALA A 81 -11.01 -6.52 20.83
CA ALA A 81 -11.01 -7.89 21.32
C ALA A 81 -10.18 -8.11 22.61
N GLN A 82 -10.19 -7.11 23.51
CA GLN A 82 -9.53 -7.17 24.81
C GLN A 82 -10.47 -7.62 25.94
N GLN A 83 -11.79 -7.45 25.74
CA GLN A 83 -12.81 -7.81 26.70
C GLN A 83 -13.95 -8.58 26.03
N ILE A 84 -14.54 -9.51 26.80
CA ILE A 84 -15.79 -10.18 26.44
C ILE A 84 -16.90 -9.47 27.22
N LEU A 85 -17.75 -8.75 26.50
CA LEU A 85 -18.79 -7.93 27.08
C LEU A 85 -20.04 -8.76 27.36
N TRP A 86 -20.49 -9.57 26.39
CA TRP A 86 -21.69 -10.39 26.48
C TRP A 86 -21.48 -11.77 25.88
N ALA A 87 -22.24 -12.75 26.33
CA ALA A 87 -22.31 -14.08 25.74
C ALA A 87 -23.76 -14.62 25.71
N ALA A 88 -23.97 -15.65 24.88
CA ALA A 88 -25.27 -16.28 24.64
C ALA A 88 -26.37 -15.31 24.21
N VAL A 89 -26.01 -14.31 23.42
CA VAL A 89 -26.90 -13.26 22.94
C VAL A 89 -27.61 -13.70 21.67
N GLN A 90 -28.90 -13.48 21.56
CA GLN A 90 -29.64 -13.57 20.30
C GLN A 90 -29.48 -12.27 19.50
N LEU A 91 -28.96 -12.38 18.26
CA LEU A 91 -28.88 -11.26 17.33
C LEU A 91 -30.11 -11.26 16.42
N MET A 92 -30.85 -10.16 16.42
CA MET A 92 -32.10 -9.97 15.67
C MET A 92 -31.97 -8.78 14.70
N PRO A 93 -31.16 -8.90 13.65
CA PRO A 93 -31.07 -7.85 12.63
C PRO A 93 -32.35 -7.76 11.81
N ASP A 94 -32.56 -6.63 11.13
CA ASP A 94 -33.70 -6.40 10.25
C ASP A 94 -33.76 -7.49 9.17
N PRO A 95 -34.83 -8.29 9.10
CA PRO A 95 -34.97 -9.36 8.13
C PRO A 95 -35.11 -8.85 6.67
N SER A 96 -35.43 -7.59 6.46
CA SER A 96 -35.56 -6.98 5.14
C SER A 96 -34.22 -6.72 4.47
N LEU A 97 -33.11 -6.70 5.22
CA LEU A 97 -31.78 -6.50 4.66
C LEU A 97 -31.41 -7.68 3.75
N PRO A 98 -31.03 -7.40 2.49
CA PRO A 98 -30.67 -8.45 1.54
C PRO A 98 -29.38 -9.16 1.98
N THR A 99 -29.33 -10.47 1.70
CA THR A 99 -28.14 -11.29 1.93
C THR A 99 -28.15 -12.49 0.98
N ASP A 100 -27.00 -12.81 0.44
CA ASP A 100 -26.78 -13.97 -0.44
C ASP A 100 -26.42 -15.24 0.37
N GLU A 101 -26.28 -15.11 1.68
CA GLU A 101 -25.90 -16.22 2.55
C GLU A 101 -27.07 -17.19 2.80
N THR A 102 -26.78 -18.50 2.82
CA THR A 102 -27.77 -19.56 2.97
C THR A 102 -27.92 -20.07 4.40
N GLY A 103 -26.83 -20.08 5.17
CA GLY A 103 -26.82 -20.57 6.57
C GLY A 103 -27.30 -19.51 7.57
N THR A 104 -28.13 -19.89 8.56
CA THR A 104 -28.70 -18.96 9.55
C THR A 104 -27.63 -18.06 10.19
N ARG A 105 -26.51 -18.66 10.67
CA ARG A 105 -25.41 -17.93 11.31
C ARG A 105 -24.76 -16.92 10.36
N HIS A 106 -24.48 -17.32 9.13
CA HIS A 106 -23.86 -16.46 8.11
C HIS A 106 -24.81 -15.34 7.67
N ARG A 107 -26.10 -15.62 7.50
CA ARG A 107 -27.12 -14.61 7.22
C ARG A 107 -27.24 -13.58 8.33
N THR A 108 -27.22 -14.02 9.58
CA THR A 108 -27.23 -13.11 10.74
C THR A 108 -25.95 -12.27 10.75
N ALA A 109 -24.77 -12.87 10.53
CA ALA A 109 -23.50 -12.16 10.50
C ALA A 109 -23.48 -11.06 9.43
N ASP A 110 -23.89 -11.38 8.20
CA ASP A 110 -23.94 -10.43 7.09
C ASP A 110 -24.90 -9.27 7.42
N ARG A 111 -26.12 -9.54 7.86
CA ARG A 111 -27.12 -8.51 8.18
C ARG A 111 -26.69 -7.63 9.35
N VAL A 112 -26.14 -8.19 10.41
CA VAL A 112 -25.64 -7.43 11.56
C VAL A 112 -24.50 -6.51 11.12
N SER A 113 -23.55 -7.02 10.31
CA SER A 113 -22.44 -6.20 9.83
C SER A 113 -22.89 -5.02 8.96
N ARG A 114 -23.95 -5.20 8.14
CA ARG A 114 -24.57 -4.13 7.33
C ARG A 114 -25.32 -3.11 8.19
N GLN A 115 -26.11 -3.60 9.13
CA GLN A 115 -26.99 -2.75 9.94
C GLN A 115 -26.21 -1.91 10.95
N THR A 116 -25.24 -2.53 11.63
CA THR A 116 -24.54 -1.92 12.76
C THR A 116 -23.18 -1.35 12.41
N ARG A 117 -22.65 -1.71 11.20
CA ARG A 117 -21.28 -1.45 10.77
C ARG A 117 -20.20 -2.05 11.68
N HIS A 118 -20.57 -2.88 12.64
CA HIS A 118 -19.61 -3.65 13.43
C HIS A 118 -19.17 -4.90 12.69
N PRO A 119 -17.87 -5.24 12.71
CA PRO A 119 -17.38 -6.49 12.15
C PRO A 119 -17.98 -7.70 12.88
N VAL A 120 -18.34 -8.73 12.11
CA VAL A 120 -18.90 -9.96 12.65
C VAL A 120 -18.11 -11.15 12.15
N ILE A 121 -17.72 -12.04 13.05
CA ILE A 121 -17.00 -13.27 12.74
C ILE A 121 -17.96 -14.45 12.90
N ALA A 122 -18.10 -15.27 11.87
CA ALA A 122 -18.87 -16.50 11.89
C ALA A 122 -17.96 -17.71 11.74
N VAL A 123 -17.98 -18.63 12.70
CA VAL A 123 -17.28 -19.91 12.62
C VAL A 123 -18.28 -20.99 12.25
N SER A 124 -18.07 -21.64 11.12
CA SER A 124 -18.91 -22.73 10.62
C SER A 124 -18.32 -24.09 10.96
N LYS A 125 -19.07 -24.88 11.76
CA LYS A 125 -18.69 -26.26 12.07
C LYS A 125 -18.75 -27.18 10.85
N SER A 126 -19.79 -27.02 10.00
CA SER A 126 -20.04 -27.92 8.88
C SER A 126 -19.07 -27.71 7.73
N MET A 127 -18.68 -26.47 7.48
CA MET A 127 -17.75 -26.08 6.41
C MET A 127 -16.29 -26.00 6.89
N ASN A 128 -16.05 -26.07 8.20
CA ASN A 128 -14.74 -25.89 8.83
C ASN A 128 -14.04 -24.59 8.43
N ILE A 129 -14.81 -23.49 8.34
CA ILE A 129 -14.30 -22.18 7.94
C ILE A 129 -14.58 -21.12 8.99
N VAL A 130 -13.77 -20.09 9.00
CA VAL A 130 -14.03 -18.82 9.67
C VAL A 130 -14.28 -17.77 8.59
N ALA A 131 -15.41 -17.07 8.69
CA ALA A 131 -15.76 -15.97 7.79
C ALA A 131 -15.88 -14.68 8.58
N VAL A 132 -15.28 -13.61 8.06
CA VAL A 132 -15.36 -12.25 8.60
C VAL A 132 -16.30 -11.44 7.73
N TYR A 133 -17.20 -10.69 8.35
CA TYR A 133 -18.15 -9.81 7.68
C TYR A 133 -17.90 -8.36 8.10
N VAL A 134 -17.64 -7.50 7.15
CA VAL A 134 -17.44 -6.05 7.36
C VAL A 134 -18.25 -5.30 6.31
N ASP A 135 -19.18 -4.45 6.75
CA ASP A 135 -20.07 -3.66 5.89
C ASP A 135 -20.80 -4.51 4.82
N GLY A 136 -21.16 -5.75 5.17
CA GLY A 136 -21.80 -6.70 4.24
C GLY A 136 -20.85 -7.36 3.24
N ARG A 137 -19.55 -7.19 3.38
CA ARG A 137 -18.54 -7.93 2.62
C ARG A 137 -18.08 -9.13 3.42
N ARG A 138 -18.01 -10.27 2.76
CA ARG A 138 -17.51 -11.51 3.35
C ARG A 138 -16.07 -11.77 2.94
N HIS A 139 -15.22 -12.09 3.92
CA HIS A 139 -13.89 -12.65 3.72
C HIS A 139 -13.78 -13.97 4.48
N VAL A 140 -13.37 -15.03 3.81
CA VAL A 140 -13.12 -16.35 4.44
C VAL A 140 -11.64 -16.43 4.77
N LEU A 141 -11.32 -16.70 6.02
CA LEU A 141 -9.92 -16.89 6.42
C LEU A 141 -9.40 -18.18 5.79
N GLU A 142 -8.30 -18.07 5.09
CA GLU A 142 -7.62 -19.18 4.45
C GLU A 142 -6.54 -19.79 5.37
N GLU A 143 -6.03 -20.94 4.99
CA GLU A 143 -4.90 -21.56 5.70
C GLU A 143 -3.62 -20.77 5.40
N SER A 144 -2.80 -20.55 6.43
CA SER A 144 -1.55 -19.77 6.30
C SER A 144 -0.62 -20.32 5.22
N ALA A 145 -0.60 -21.63 5.02
CA ALA A 145 0.25 -22.27 3.99
C ALA A 145 -0.14 -21.84 2.56
N GLU A 146 -1.44 -21.66 2.29
CA GLU A 146 -1.94 -21.23 0.99
C GLU A 146 -1.62 -19.75 0.74
N ILE A 147 -1.85 -18.91 1.77
CA ILE A 147 -1.51 -17.48 1.70
C ILE A 147 0.00 -17.31 1.53
N LEU A 148 0.81 -18.08 2.27
CA LEU A 148 2.27 -18.03 2.19
C LEU A 148 2.77 -18.43 0.78
N SER A 149 2.17 -19.44 0.17
CA SER A 149 2.49 -19.85 -1.20
C SER A 149 2.22 -18.73 -2.21
N ARG A 150 1.06 -18.09 -2.12
CA ARG A 150 0.71 -16.95 -3.01
C ARG A 150 1.59 -15.73 -2.75
N ALA A 151 1.87 -15.42 -1.49
CA ALA A 151 2.75 -14.33 -1.12
C ALA A 151 4.17 -14.51 -1.67
N ASN A 152 4.73 -15.74 -1.59
CA ASN A 152 6.03 -16.06 -2.19
C ASN A 152 6.01 -15.94 -3.72
N GLN A 153 4.96 -16.37 -4.39
CA GLN A 153 4.82 -16.22 -5.84
C GLN A 153 4.74 -14.74 -6.26
N ALA A 154 3.98 -13.93 -5.52
CA ALA A 154 3.87 -12.49 -5.76
C ALA A 154 5.20 -11.79 -5.48
N LEU A 155 5.92 -12.18 -4.42
CA LEU A 155 7.25 -11.65 -4.11
C LEU A 155 8.26 -11.95 -5.24
N ALA A 156 8.32 -13.18 -5.74
CA ALA A 156 9.19 -13.55 -6.87
C ALA A 156 8.82 -12.78 -8.16
N THR A 157 7.55 -12.41 -8.33
CA THR A 157 7.13 -11.53 -9.42
C THR A 157 7.61 -10.11 -9.18
N LEU A 158 7.48 -9.61 -7.95
CA LEU A 158 7.96 -8.29 -7.57
C LEU A 158 9.47 -8.12 -7.79
N GLU A 159 10.28 -9.13 -7.45
CA GLU A 159 11.73 -9.14 -7.70
C GLU A 159 12.07 -8.92 -9.16
N ARG A 160 11.38 -9.60 -10.08
CA ARG A 160 11.57 -9.41 -11.53
C ARG A 160 11.17 -8.01 -12.00
N TYR A 161 10.05 -7.48 -11.50
CA TYR A 161 9.60 -6.13 -11.83
C TYR A 161 10.54 -5.07 -11.27
N LYS A 162 11.07 -5.29 -10.06
CA LYS A 162 12.05 -4.39 -9.44
C LYS A 162 13.38 -4.37 -10.20
N SER A 163 13.90 -5.54 -10.60
CA SER A 163 15.09 -5.63 -11.43
C SER A 163 14.91 -4.86 -12.75
N ARG A 164 13.74 -5.01 -13.39
CA ARG A 164 13.45 -4.25 -14.62
C ARG A 164 13.28 -2.75 -14.37
N LEU A 165 12.73 -2.35 -13.22
CA LEU A 165 12.67 -0.94 -12.82
C LEU A 165 14.07 -0.36 -12.64
N ASP A 166 14.98 -1.09 -12.01
CA ASP A 166 16.36 -0.65 -11.79
C ASP A 166 17.10 -0.47 -13.10
N GLU A 167 16.94 -1.39 -14.06
CA GLU A 167 17.50 -1.31 -15.40
C GLU A 167 17.02 -0.07 -16.15
N VAL A 168 15.70 0.15 -16.23
CA VAL A 168 15.15 1.31 -16.96
C VAL A 168 15.48 2.64 -16.24
N SER A 169 15.59 2.63 -14.91
CA SER A 169 15.98 3.81 -14.11
C SER A 169 17.46 4.16 -14.33
N SER A 170 18.33 3.15 -14.47
CA SER A 170 19.73 3.36 -14.81
C SER A 170 19.87 3.93 -16.23
N THR A 171 19.15 3.36 -17.19
CA THR A 171 19.09 3.87 -18.57
C THR A 171 18.62 5.32 -18.61
N LEU A 172 17.53 5.66 -17.88
CA LEU A 172 17.05 7.04 -17.82
C LEU A 172 18.11 7.98 -17.25
N SER A 173 18.86 7.56 -16.22
CA SER A 173 19.91 8.40 -15.63
C SER A 173 21.07 8.66 -16.62
N ALA A 174 21.39 7.71 -17.49
CA ALA A 174 22.36 7.90 -18.57
C ALA A 174 21.85 8.93 -19.60
N LEU A 175 20.60 8.78 -20.04
CA LEU A 175 19.96 9.73 -20.98
C LEU A 175 19.84 11.15 -20.38
N GLU A 176 19.60 11.27 -19.07
CA GLU A 176 19.57 12.55 -18.36
C GLU A 176 20.92 13.27 -18.41
N ILE A 177 22.00 12.54 -18.26
CA ILE A 177 23.38 13.09 -18.33
C ILE A 177 23.73 13.53 -19.76
N GLU A 178 23.28 12.77 -20.76
CA GLU A 178 23.50 13.05 -22.16
C GLU A 178 22.55 14.14 -22.74
N ASP A 179 21.55 14.57 -21.97
CA ASP A 179 20.48 15.52 -22.35
C ASP A 179 19.68 15.08 -23.62
N VAL A 180 19.38 13.77 -23.68
CA VAL A 180 18.64 13.16 -24.82
C VAL A 180 17.37 12.42 -24.37
N VAL A 181 16.84 12.75 -23.21
CA VAL A 181 15.63 12.12 -22.63
C VAL A 181 14.40 12.44 -23.47
N THR A 182 13.56 11.44 -23.68
CA THR A 182 12.23 11.60 -24.26
C THR A 182 11.12 11.40 -23.21
N VAL A 183 9.90 11.88 -23.48
CA VAL A 183 8.73 11.62 -22.64
C VAL A 183 8.50 10.11 -22.48
N ARG A 184 8.77 9.33 -23.52
CA ARG A 184 8.67 7.85 -23.49
C ARG A 184 9.55 7.25 -22.40
N ASP A 185 10.80 7.67 -22.28
CA ASP A 185 11.74 7.15 -21.28
C ASP A 185 11.25 7.40 -19.86
N VAL A 186 10.75 8.61 -19.62
CA VAL A 186 10.14 9.00 -18.33
C VAL A 186 8.91 8.13 -18.02
N CYS A 187 8.02 7.96 -19.01
CA CYS A 187 6.79 7.18 -18.84
C CYS A 187 7.06 5.70 -18.59
N VAL A 188 8.11 5.13 -19.21
CA VAL A 188 8.53 3.74 -18.97
C VAL A 188 8.96 3.55 -17.52
N VAL A 189 9.78 4.46 -16.96
CA VAL A 189 10.19 4.38 -15.56
C VAL A 189 9.00 4.57 -14.63
N ALA A 190 8.11 5.55 -14.90
CA ALA A 190 6.90 5.77 -14.11
C ALA A 190 5.97 4.55 -14.12
N GLN A 191 5.72 3.96 -15.28
CA GLN A 191 4.91 2.75 -15.44
C GLN A 191 5.48 1.58 -14.61
N ARG A 192 6.80 1.33 -14.72
CA ARG A 192 7.45 0.25 -13.96
C ARG A 192 7.43 0.48 -12.47
N SER A 193 7.66 1.72 -12.04
CA SER A 193 7.56 2.11 -10.62
C SER A 193 6.15 1.86 -10.07
N GLU A 194 5.12 2.23 -10.83
CA GLU A 194 3.73 2.01 -10.44
C GLU A 194 3.36 0.51 -10.38
N MET A 195 3.85 -0.31 -11.32
CA MET A 195 3.67 -1.76 -11.28
C MET A 195 4.31 -2.38 -10.02
N VAL A 196 5.55 -1.98 -9.69
CA VAL A 196 6.23 -2.42 -8.47
C VAL A 196 5.41 -2.04 -7.23
N ARG A 197 4.89 -0.82 -7.15
CA ARG A 197 4.08 -0.34 -6.05
C ARG A 197 2.78 -1.15 -5.86
N ARG A 198 2.10 -1.48 -6.96
CA ARG A 198 0.85 -2.27 -6.92
C ARG A 198 1.09 -3.69 -6.44
N ILE A 199 2.13 -4.35 -6.95
CA ILE A 199 2.50 -5.70 -6.49
C ILE A 199 2.94 -5.66 -5.01
N HIS A 200 3.70 -4.64 -4.60
CA HIS A 200 4.04 -4.41 -3.20
C HIS A 200 2.78 -4.32 -2.32
N HIS A 201 1.77 -3.55 -2.75
CA HIS A 201 0.52 -3.43 -2.01
C HIS A 201 -0.22 -4.77 -1.90
N GLU A 202 -0.24 -5.57 -2.95
CA GLU A 202 -0.83 -6.91 -2.96
C GLU A 202 -0.11 -7.85 -1.97
N VAL A 203 1.22 -7.93 -2.04
CA VAL A 203 2.02 -8.74 -1.10
C VAL A 203 1.80 -8.29 0.34
N ASN A 204 1.70 -6.99 0.57
CA ASN A 204 1.45 -6.44 1.90
C ASN A 204 0.06 -6.80 2.46
N ASN A 205 -0.94 -7.00 1.60
CA ASN A 205 -2.25 -7.54 2.03
C ASN A 205 -2.12 -8.99 2.51
N TYR A 206 -1.37 -9.84 1.80
CA TYR A 206 -1.08 -11.20 2.28
C TYR A 206 -0.33 -11.21 3.62
N LEU A 207 0.60 -10.28 3.83
CA LEU A 207 1.34 -10.15 5.10
C LEU A 207 0.44 -9.79 6.28
N VAL A 208 -0.59 -8.97 6.07
CA VAL A 208 -1.58 -8.66 7.10
C VAL A 208 -2.32 -9.93 7.54
N GLU A 209 -2.73 -10.77 6.59
CA GLU A 209 -3.42 -12.04 6.88
C GLU A 209 -2.49 -13.09 7.51
N LEU A 210 -1.21 -13.09 7.16
CA LEU A 210 -0.19 -13.99 7.72
C LEU A 210 0.24 -13.61 9.15
N GLY A 211 0.08 -12.36 9.55
CA GLY A 211 0.49 -11.90 10.88
C GLY A 211 1.93 -12.27 11.23
N THR A 212 2.14 -12.95 12.35
CA THR A 212 3.49 -13.35 12.79
C THR A 212 4.19 -14.34 11.86
N GLU A 213 3.44 -15.13 11.10
CA GLU A 213 4.01 -16.10 10.15
C GLU A 213 4.59 -15.41 8.91
N GLY A 214 4.13 -14.20 8.58
CA GLY A 214 4.63 -13.37 7.47
C GLY A 214 5.91 -12.58 7.76
N ARG A 215 6.50 -12.68 8.97
CA ARG A 215 7.61 -11.80 9.42
C ARG A 215 8.83 -11.79 8.49
N LEU A 216 9.28 -12.94 8.02
CA LEU A 216 10.45 -13.01 7.13
C LEU A 216 10.16 -12.41 5.76
N LEU A 217 8.98 -12.70 5.21
CA LEU A 217 8.53 -12.08 3.94
C LEU A 217 8.40 -10.56 4.06
N SER A 218 7.94 -10.05 5.20
CA SER A 218 7.87 -8.61 5.45
C SER A 218 9.24 -7.94 5.40
N LEU A 219 10.27 -8.57 5.96
CA LEU A 219 11.64 -8.06 5.89
C LEU A 219 12.16 -8.04 4.45
N GLN A 220 11.97 -9.13 3.69
CA GLN A 220 12.37 -9.20 2.28
C GLN A 220 11.63 -8.16 1.43
N LEU A 221 10.31 -8.03 1.64
CA LEU A 221 9.50 -7.06 0.92
C LEU A 221 10.00 -5.62 1.15
N ASN A 222 10.21 -5.24 2.41
CA ASN A 222 10.65 -3.89 2.78
C ASN A 222 12.02 -3.55 2.21
N GLU A 223 12.95 -4.51 2.19
CA GLU A 223 14.27 -4.33 1.58
C GLU A 223 14.17 -4.16 0.06
N LEU A 224 13.37 -5.00 -0.59
CA LEU A 224 13.21 -5.00 -2.04
C LEU A 224 12.63 -3.68 -2.57
N VAL A 225 11.66 -3.09 -1.88
CA VAL A 225 11.00 -1.85 -2.32
C VAL A 225 11.60 -0.59 -1.71
N ALA A 226 12.68 -0.71 -0.94
CA ALA A 226 13.31 0.43 -0.30
C ALA A 226 13.66 1.52 -1.34
N GLY A 227 13.19 2.74 -1.11
CA GLY A 227 13.45 3.89 -1.97
C GLY A 227 12.50 4.06 -3.17
N VAL A 228 11.70 3.07 -3.56
CA VAL A 228 10.82 3.15 -4.75
C VAL A 228 9.87 4.34 -4.70
N ASP A 229 9.20 4.60 -3.58
CA ASP A 229 8.29 5.74 -3.44
C ASP A 229 9.02 7.08 -3.52
N LYS A 230 10.22 7.16 -2.95
CA LYS A 230 11.07 8.36 -3.05
C LYS A 230 11.50 8.61 -4.50
N ASP A 231 11.95 7.58 -5.21
CA ASP A 231 12.38 7.69 -6.60
C ASP A 231 11.21 8.07 -7.52
N ARG A 232 10.02 7.54 -7.26
CA ARG A 232 8.77 7.90 -7.96
C ARG A 232 8.42 9.37 -7.76
N MET A 233 8.52 9.87 -6.54
CA MET A 233 8.30 11.28 -6.22
C MET A 233 9.34 12.18 -6.93
N LEU A 234 10.63 11.78 -6.91
CA LEU A 234 11.70 12.53 -7.57
C LEU A 234 11.52 12.56 -9.09
N LEU A 235 11.10 11.45 -9.70
CA LEU A 235 10.77 11.39 -11.13
C LEU A 235 9.65 12.38 -11.46
N MET A 236 8.58 12.41 -10.65
CA MET A 236 7.49 13.36 -10.85
C MET A 236 7.98 14.81 -10.69
N ARG A 237 8.84 15.10 -9.71
CA ARG A 237 9.43 16.43 -9.50
C ARG A 237 10.30 16.89 -10.68
N ASP A 238 11.02 15.99 -11.31
CA ASP A 238 11.89 16.31 -12.45
C ASP A 238 11.10 16.65 -13.70
N TYR A 239 10.00 15.96 -13.97
CA TYR A 239 9.35 16.01 -15.28
C TYR A 239 7.93 16.57 -15.29
N LEU A 240 7.33 16.87 -14.13
CA LEU A 240 5.98 17.43 -14.08
C LEU A 240 5.92 18.77 -14.84
N VAL A 241 5.08 18.83 -15.86
CA VAL A 241 4.84 20.07 -16.62
C VAL A 241 4.00 21.03 -15.77
N PRO A 242 4.47 22.26 -15.53
CA PRO A 242 3.70 23.26 -14.83
C PRO A 242 2.39 23.58 -15.58
N ALA A 243 1.26 23.57 -14.86
CA ALA A 243 0.00 23.96 -15.49
C ALA A 243 0.04 25.45 -15.90
N SER A 244 -0.35 25.73 -17.14
CA SER A 244 -0.45 27.09 -17.68
C SER A 244 -1.58 27.93 -17.07
N ASN A 245 -2.51 27.32 -16.34
CA ASN A 245 -3.68 27.95 -15.73
C ASN A 245 -3.55 28.09 -14.20
N ARG A 246 -4.32 29.01 -13.61
CA ARG A 246 -4.34 29.44 -12.20
C ARG A 246 -4.31 28.36 -11.10
N ARG A 247 -4.51 27.10 -11.41
CA ARG A 247 -4.28 25.96 -10.49
C ARG A 247 -2.91 25.35 -10.82
N LYS A 248 -1.94 25.61 -9.95
CA LYS A 248 -0.64 24.88 -10.01
C LYS A 248 -0.92 23.40 -9.84
N ARG A 249 -0.58 22.59 -10.85
CA ARG A 249 -0.55 21.12 -10.73
C ARG A 249 0.63 20.78 -9.82
N GLY A 250 0.35 20.21 -8.65
CA GLY A 250 1.38 19.77 -7.71
C GLY A 250 1.86 18.36 -8.04
N VAL A 251 2.99 18.00 -7.44
CA VAL A 251 3.54 16.62 -7.51
C VAL A 251 2.51 15.60 -7.03
N ASP A 252 1.83 15.89 -5.92
CA ASP A 252 0.81 15.01 -5.34
C ASP A 252 -0.34 14.73 -6.31
N ASN A 253 -0.81 15.73 -7.04
CA ASN A 253 -1.87 15.54 -8.05
C ASN A 253 -1.41 14.62 -9.19
N GLY A 254 -0.15 14.74 -9.64
CA GLY A 254 0.39 13.84 -10.65
C GLY A 254 0.53 12.41 -10.15
N LEU A 255 0.93 12.23 -8.90
CA LEU A 255 1.02 10.93 -8.25
C LEU A 255 -0.37 10.30 -8.05
N GLU A 256 -1.36 11.06 -7.60
CA GLU A 256 -2.76 10.61 -7.47
C GLU A 256 -3.34 10.19 -8.82
N GLU A 257 -3.02 10.91 -9.91
CA GLU A 257 -3.47 10.55 -11.25
C GLU A 257 -2.84 9.24 -11.72
N LEU A 258 -1.54 8.99 -11.46
CA LEU A 258 -0.90 7.69 -11.70
C LEU A 258 -1.55 6.56 -10.88
N ASP A 259 -1.84 6.81 -9.61
CA ASP A 259 -2.48 5.84 -8.71
C ASP A 259 -3.88 5.45 -9.20
N SER A 260 -4.60 6.38 -9.81
CA SER A 260 -5.97 6.19 -10.30
C SER A 260 -6.07 5.45 -11.64
N LEU A 261 -4.96 5.27 -12.38
CA LEU A 261 -4.95 4.53 -13.64
C LEU A 261 -5.38 3.08 -13.42
N SER A 262 -6.26 2.56 -14.28
CA SER A 262 -6.55 1.12 -14.30
C SER A 262 -5.32 0.31 -14.74
N GLU A 263 -5.34 -1.01 -14.55
CA GLU A 263 -4.25 -1.88 -15.02
C GLU A 263 -4.05 -1.79 -16.53
N VAL A 264 -5.15 -1.68 -17.28
CA VAL A 264 -5.11 -1.54 -18.74
C VAL A 264 -4.58 -0.17 -19.14
N ASP A 265 -5.01 0.90 -18.47
CA ASP A 265 -4.57 2.27 -18.76
C ASP A 265 -3.08 2.47 -18.44
N LEU A 266 -2.57 1.78 -17.43
CA LEU A 266 -1.14 1.82 -17.08
C LEU A 266 -0.25 1.22 -18.17
N LEU A 267 -0.78 0.34 -19.04
CA LEU A 267 -0.03 -0.19 -20.18
C LEU A 267 0.10 0.80 -21.33
N ASP A 268 -0.73 1.84 -21.38
CA ASP A 268 -0.69 2.90 -22.37
C ASP A 268 0.19 4.07 -21.88
N LEU A 269 1.39 4.22 -22.47
CA LEU A 269 2.32 5.26 -22.10
C LEU A 269 1.78 6.69 -22.32
N ALA A 270 0.86 6.89 -23.26
CA ALA A 270 0.24 8.21 -23.46
C ALA A 270 -0.66 8.60 -22.26
N ARG A 271 -1.33 7.63 -21.65
CA ARG A 271 -2.08 7.85 -20.41
C ARG A 271 -1.17 8.10 -19.21
N VAL A 272 -0.03 7.41 -19.16
CA VAL A 272 1.00 7.69 -18.14
C VAL A 272 1.57 9.10 -18.32
N ALA A 273 1.82 9.54 -19.57
CA ALA A 273 2.32 10.89 -19.87
C ALA A 273 1.37 11.99 -19.38
N LYS A 274 0.05 11.76 -19.42
CA LYS A 274 -0.95 12.69 -18.92
C LYS A 274 -0.78 12.98 -17.42
N ALA A 275 -0.38 11.99 -16.62
CA ALA A 275 -0.11 12.20 -15.20
C ALA A 275 1.03 13.19 -14.94
N PHE A 276 1.97 13.33 -15.87
CA PHE A 276 3.01 14.36 -15.86
C PHE A 276 2.58 15.70 -16.47
N GLY A 277 1.35 15.80 -16.98
CA GLY A 277 0.82 17.02 -17.61
C GLY A 277 1.08 17.15 -19.09
N PHE A 278 1.58 16.11 -19.74
CA PHE A 278 1.71 16.06 -21.20
C PHE A 278 0.34 15.75 -21.88
N PRO A 279 0.15 16.10 -23.14
CA PRO A 279 -1.01 15.65 -23.92
C PRO A 279 -1.09 14.12 -24.00
N GLU A 280 -2.33 13.59 -24.01
CA GLU A 280 -2.59 12.15 -24.14
C GLU A 280 -2.55 11.72 -25.62
N THR A 281 -1.37 11.84 -26.26
CA THR A 281 -1.18 11.46 -27.68
C THR A 281 0.13 10.68 -27.87
N ALA A 282 0.17 9.84 -28.91
CA ALA A 282 1.37 9.04 -29.18
C ALA A 282 2.57 9.89 -29.61
N GLU A 283 2.33 11.00 -30.31
CA GLU A 283 3.38 11.89 -30.82
C GLU A 283 4.15 12.59 -29.71
N VAL A 284 3.53 12.78 -28.55
CA VAL A 284 4.18 13.42 -27.40
C VAL A 284 5.29 12.54 -26.82
N LEU A 285 5.18 11.23 -26.95
CA LEU A 285 6.14 10.28 -26.37
C LEU A 285 7.56 10.45 -26.93
N ASP A 286 7.69 10.90 -28.16
CA ASP A 286 8.98 11.08 -28.84
C ASP A 286 9.54 12.50 -28.68
N GLN A 287 8.84 13.38 -27.93
CA GLN A 287 9.35 14.72 -27.63
C GLN A 287 10.47 14.66 -26.60
N SER A 288 11.52 15.44 -26.85
CA SER A 288 12.61 15.62 -25.90
C SER A 288 12.16 16.43 -24.69
N VAL A 289 12.63 16.02 -23.50
CA VAL A 289 12.35 16.69 -22.24
C VAL A 289 13.63 16.80 -21.42
N THR A 290 13.79 17.92 -20.73
CA THR A 290 14.97 18.17 -19.89
C THR A 290 14.59 18.02 -18.40
N PRO A 291 15.29 17.16 -17.63
CA PRO A 291 15.06 17.00 -16.21
C PRO A 291 15.49 18.26 -15.44
N ARG A 292 14.85 18.48 -14.29
CA ARG A 292 15.26 19.57 -13.39
C ARG A 292 16.51 19.24 -12.59
N GLY A 293 16.78 17.95 -12.32
CA GLY A 293 17.98 17.47 -11.63
C GLY A 293 17.76 16.88 -10.23
N TYR A 294 16.53 16.75 -9.79
CA TYR A 294 16.21 16.20 -8.45
C TYR A 294 16.68 14.76 -8.26
N ARG A 295 16.50 13.90 -9.27
CA ARG A 295 16.90 12.48 -9.23
C ARG A 295 18.42 12.32 -9.06
N LEU A 296 19.18 13.05 -9.81
CA LEU A 296 20.66 12.98 -9.76
C LEU A 296 21.19 13.61 -8.47
N LEU A 297 20.67 14.76 -8.03
CA LEU A 297 21.06 15.38 -6.77
C LEU A 297 20.74 14.52 -5.56
N ALA A 298 19.64 13.76 -5.57
CA ALA A 298 19.28 12.86 -4.47
C ALA A 298 20.28 11.71 -4.28
N ARG A 299 21.12 11.41 -5.30
CA ARG A 299 22.23 10.43 -5.22
C ARG A 299 23.52 11.01 -4.63
N VAL A 300 23.59 12.34 -4.46
CA VAL A 300 24.74 13.00 -3.81
C VAL A 300 24.64 12.78 -2.30
N PRO A 301 25.66 12.13 -1.67
CA PRO A 301 25.59 11.81 -0.25
C PRO A 301 25.49 13.05 0.63
N ARG A 302 24.68 12.97 1.69
CA ARG A 302 24.54 14.00 2.74
C ARG A 302 24.07 15.37 2.25
N LEU A 303 23.33 15.41 1.15
CA LEU A 303 22.71 16.62 0.64
C LEU A 303 21.24 16.69 1.12
N PRO A 304 20.86 17.64 1.99
CA PRO A 304 19.49 17.78 2.48
C PRO A 304 18.52 18.19 1.35
N ASP A 305 17.28 17.71 1.40
CA ASP A 305 16.25 17.96 0.37
C ASP A 305 15.99 19.48 0.17
N VAL A 306 16.03 20.28 1.26
CA VAL A 306 15.90 21.76 1.18
C VAL A 306 17.01 22.38 0.34
N ILE A 307 18.23 21.84 0.40
CA ILE A 307 19.36 22.33 -0.41
C ILE A 307 19.17 21.88 -1.86
N ASN A 308 18.67 20.65 -2.11
CA ASN A 308 18.32 20.19 -3.45
C ASN A 308 17.33 21.15 -4.10
N ASP A 309 16.28 21.58 -3.38
CA ASP A 309 15.27 22.52 -3.86
C ASP A 309 15.88 23.87 -4.27
N ARG A 310 16.81 24.39 -3.46
CA ARG A 310 17.49 25.66 -3.74
C ARG A 310 18.41 25.55 -4.96
N ILE A 311 19.17 24.44 -5.09
CA ILE A 311 20.06 24.20 -6.23
C ILE A 311 19.22 24.09 -7.51
N VAL A 312 18.20 23.25 -7.52
CA VAL A 312 17.32 23.11 -8.70
C VAL A 312 16.61 24.39 -9.05
N GLY A 313 16.14 25.15 -8.03
CA GLY A 313 15.51 26.47 -8.24
C GLY A 313 16.47 27.50 -8.84
N HIS A 314 17.75 27.47 -8.47
CA HIS A 314 18.78 28.39 -8.97
C HIS A 314 19.19 28.08 -10.42
N PHE A 315 19.48 26.81 -10.74
CA PHE A 315 19.97 26.41 -12.07
C PHE A 315 18.84 26.18 -13.08
N GLY A 316 17.62 25.84 -12.62
CA GLY A 316 16.43 25.67 -13.45
C GLY A 316 16.40 24.42 -14.33
N GLY A 317 17.49 23.65 -14.42
CA GLY A 317 17.58 22.41 -15.20
C GLY A 317 18.93 21.72 -15.06
N LEU A 318 18.92 20.41 -15.28
CA LEU A 318 20.10 19.55 -15.10
C LEU A 318 21.30 19.94 -16.00
N PRO A 319 21.15 20.29 -17.30
CA PRO A 319 22.31 20.66 -18.12
C PRO A 319 23.10 21.84 -17.56
N ARG A 320 22.41 22.86 -17.04
CA ARG A 320 23.07 24.00 -16.38
C ARG A 320 23.76 23.59 -15.09
N LEU A 321 23.14 22.70 -14.34
CA LEU A 321 23.71 22.17 -13.09
C LEU A 321 24.97 21.33 -13.35
N LEU A 322 24.98 20.50 -14.39
CA LEU A 322 26.16 19.71 -14.78
C LEU A 322 27.32 20.59 -15.27
N ALA A 323 27.02 21.72 -15.91
CA ALA A 323 28.02 22.68 -16.37
C ALA A 323 28.52 23.63 -15.27
N ALA A 324 27.85 23.67 -14.10
CA ALA A 324 28.16 24.62 -13.01
C ALA A 324 29.53 24.35 -12.39
N THR A 325 30.27 25.43 -12.09
CA THR A 325 31.52 25.40 -11.33
C THR A 325 31.25 25.32 -9.82
N THR A 326 32.29 25.08 -9.03
CA THR A 326 32.18 25.12 -7.57
C THR A 326 31.79 26.51 -7.06
N GLU A 327 32.26 27.57 -7.75
CA GLU A 327 31.92 28.96 -7.44
C GLU A 327 30.46 29.27 -7.74
N ASP A 328 29.91 28.77 -8.84
CA ASP A 328 28.48 28.93 -9.17
C ASP A 328 27.60 28.24 -8.14
N LEU A 329 27.97 27.03 -7.71
CA LEU A 329 27.24 26.31 -6.67
C LEU A 329 27.25 27.04 -5.32
N GLN A 330 28.34 27.75 -4.98
CA GLN A 330 28.42 28.56 -3.76
C GLN A 330 27.50 29.79 -3.76
N GLN A 331 27.00 30.22 -4.91
CA GLN A 331 26.02 31.33 -5.00
C GLN A 331 24.64 30.89 -4.47
N VAL A 332 24.41 29.58 -4.35
CA VAL A 332 23.14 29.05 -3.81
C VAL A 332 23.14 29.18 -2.29
N GLU A 333 22.10 29.77 -1.74
CA GLU A 333 21.94 29.95 -0.29
C GLU A 333 22.00 28.62 0.47
N GLY A 334 22.91 28.52 1.43
CA GLY A 334 23.14 27.31 2.24
C GLY A 334 24.12 26.29 1.61
N VAL A 335 24.70 26.62 0.45
CA VAL A 335 25.76 25.81 -0.19
C VAL A 335 27.12 26.47 0.07
N GLY A 336 27.81 26.03 1.12
CA GLY A 336 29.22 26.39 1.36
C GLY A 336 30.16 25.55 0.51
N GLU A 337 31.46 25.91 0.57
CA GLU A 337 32.53 25.29 -0.24
C GLU A 337 32.54 23.75 -0.16
N ALA A 338 32.42 23.17 1.02
CA ALA A 338 32.43 21.73 1.24
C ALA A 338 31.25 21.02 0.53
N ARG A 339 30.03 21.65 0.59
CA ARG A 339 28.85 21.12 -0.11
C ARG A 339 28.97 21.30 -1.62
N ALA A 340 29.45 22.44 -2.08
CA ALA A 340 29.68 22.70 -3.51
C ALA A 340 30.63 21.67 -4.12
N ARG A 341 31.74 21.36 -3.46
CA ARG A 341 32.65 20.28 -3.87
C ARG A 341 31.94 18.92 -3.85
N SER A 342 31.22 18.57 -2.79
CA SER A 342 30.50 17.29 -2.70
C SER A 342 29.47 17.11 -3.83
N VAL A 343 28.73 18.17 -4.18
CA VAL A 343 27.79 18.16 -5.31
C VAL A 343 28.52 17.97 -6.62
N ARG A 344 29.59 18.75 -6.87
CA ARG A 344 30.36 18.66 -8.09
C ARG A 344 30.99 17.27 -8.28
N ASP A 345 31.67 16.76 -7.25
CA ASP A 345 32.30 15.44 -7.26
C ASP A 345 31.27 14.32 -7.40
N GLY A 346 30.09 14.48 -6.75
CA GLY A 346 29.01 13.53 -6.84
C GLY A 346 28.43 13.45 -8.26
N LEU A 347 28.15 14.59 -8.88
CA LEU A 347 27.64 14.66 -10.25
C LEU A 347 28.68 14.16 -11.27
N SER A 348 29.97 14.49 -11.10
CA SER A 348 31.04 14.00 -11.98
C SER A 348 31.16 12.48 -11.92
N ARG A 349 31.13 11.89 -10.71
CA ARG A 349 31.15 10.41 -10.57
C ARG A 349 29.95 9.73 -11.19
N LEU A 350 28.76 10.33 -11.08
CA LEU A 350 27.55 9.79 -11.72
C LEU A 350 27.65 9.84 -13.23
N ALA A 351 28.23 10.92 -13.78
CA ALA A 351 28.46 11.03 -15.23
C ALA A 351 29.51 9.99 -15.72
N GLU A 352 30.60 9.81 -15.00
CA GLU A 352 31.61 8.80 -15.33
C GLU A 352 31.06 7.36 -15.26
N ALA A 353 30.30 7.02 -14.18
CA ALA A 353 29.69 5.71 -14.04
C ALA A 353 28.69 5.39 -15.17
N SER A 354 27.89 6.37 -15.58
CA SER A 354 26.94 6.23 -16.70
C SER A 354 27.61 5.90 -18.03
N ILE A 355 28.83 6.43 -18.26
CA ILE A 355 29.61 6.13 -19.44
C ILE A 355 30.15 4.69 -19.40
N LEU A 356 30.62 4.23 -18.23
CA LEU A 356 31.18 2.89 -18.06
C LEU A 356 30.15 1.78 -18.20
N ASP A 357 28.94 1.96 -17.64
CA ASP A 357 27.83 0.98 -17.73
C ASP A 357 27.36 0.71 -19.18
N ARG A 358 27.74 1.54 -20.12
CA ARG A 358 27.40 1.41 -21.55
C ARG A 358 28.35 0.52 -22.35
N PHE A 359 29.54 0.24 -21.79
CA PHE A 359 30.57 -0.57 -22.46
C PHE A 359 30.75 -1.97 -21.84
N VAL A 360 29.88 -2.34 -20.87
CA VAL A 360 29.76 -3.67 -20.28
C VAL A 360 28.44 -4.33 -20.69
#